data_f4ecba5e47125674007edc6527a370c2
#
_entry.id   f4ecba5e47125674007edc6527a370c2
#
_cell.length_a   1.000
_cell.length_b   1.000
_cell.length_c   1.000
_cell.angle_alpha   90.00
_cell.angle_beta   90.00
_cell.angle_gamma   90.00
#
_symmetry.space_group_name_H-M   'P 1'
#
loop_
_entity.id
_entity.type
_entity.pdbx_description
1 polymer ?
#
loop_
_entity_poly.entity_id
_entity_poly.type
_entity_poly.pdbx_seq_one_letter_code
_entity_poly.pdbx_strand_id
1 'polypeptide(L)'
;MKNKINIFILLISLLIFEISTIPCGADQFNNVEPHRVSLPQNTRKLSVDYKPIKIKMDYTYLESQKKSTELTTKLESVLDKTVSILETLLTVQHANFIYQRTYMETHCGIPVYSNEYNSWGNNYDLVIFPYFNDSLSGSTVQAAATACIAITQTMQPKMGIIMVNPGLDFSHTNSEKFLELLFLHEMSHVLIFHPSFFIYLNLITDSIVNNERIYYINSPKVLEKARKHFGCNSVKGIPLENYGGLGSAGSHWESRYMLGDYMIATDYPEIVISDISLAVFEDSGFYKVNYYTGGLFRFGKGEGCNFLNQKCIQNGGTFFANEFCIKSQEPFCTAGHLSKGHCYMAKYNSNLASYYQYFSEPNVGGYAPADYCPISFDNLYYKSGYYFVTNCRLGRQNTIHSDYGETIGENSICVESSLVPTWSSQNQIFRSICYSAECDKTNKKVILNIGSAQVSCPIEGGKIENPSGFKGKIICPDYNSICTSNEWCNDPIDCIEKKIVADDISYDYSYVLPTNFENESKYINSFSLFSSLLLIISLLV
;
A
#
# COMPACT_ATOMS: atom_id res chain seq x y z
N MET A 1 -27.05 9.26 42.88
CA MET A 1 -26.84 8.11 41.98
C MET A 1 -26.75 8.49 40.51
N LYS A 2 -27.39 9.55 40.01
CA LYS A 2 -27.31 9.97 38.58
C LYS A 2 -25.94 10.50 38.15
N ASN A 3 -25.16 11.10 39.04
CA ASN A 3 -23.83 11.66 38.66
C ASN A 3 -22.68 10.64 38.55
N LYS A 4 -22.87 9.43 39.10
CA LYS A 4 -21.85 8.35 38.97
C LYS A 4 -21.99 7.57 37.67
N ILE A 5 -23.20 7.54 37.07
CA ILE A 5 -23.45 6.83 35.80
C ILE A 5 -22.86 7.62 34.61
N ASN A 6 -22.93 8.96 34.64
CA ASN A 6 -22.36 9.79 33.57
C ASN A 6 -20.82 9.79 33.53
N ILE A 7 -20.16 9.64 34.70
CA ILE A 7 -18.71 9.51 34.78
C ILE A 7 -18.26 8.13 34.27
N PHE A 8 -19.05 7.09 34.51
CA PHE A 8 -18.73 5.74 34.02
C PHE A 8 -18.93 5.60 32.52
N ILE A 9 -19.90 6.28 31.92
CA ILE A 9 -20.11 6.31 30.46
C ILE A 9 -19.04 7.18 29.79
N LEU A 10 -18.59 8.27 30.42
CA LEU A 10 -17.50 9.09 29.94
C LEU A 10 -16.13 8.37 30.02
N LEU A 11 -15.93 7.52 31.04
CA LEU A 11 -14.72 6.70 31.19
C LEU A 11 -14.67 5.51 30.22
N ILE A 12 -15.84 4.96 29.84
CA ILE A 12 -15.91 3.90 28.82
C ILE A 12 -15.70 4.46 27.41
N SER A 13 -16.07 5.71 27.14
CA SER A 13 -15.77 6.37 25.86
C SER A 13 -14.31 6.82 25.70
N LEU A 14 -13.52 6.81 26.77
CA LEU A 14 -12.09 7.14 26.75
C LEU A 14 -11.17 5.90 26.68
N LEU A 15 -11.72 4.69 26.67
CA LEU A 15 -10.95 3.45 26.83
C LEU A 15 -10.85 2.59 25.58
N ILE A 16 -11.29 3.04 24.40
CA ILE A 16 -11.10 2.28 23.15
C ILE A 16 -10.69 3.24 22.03
N PHE A 17 -9.48 3.75 22.09
CA PHE A 17 -8.74 4.18 20.91
C PHE A 17 -7.47 3.31 20.76
N GLU A 18 -7.66 2.01 20.71
CA GLU A 18 -6.78 1.23 19.86
C GLU A 18 -7.24 1.51 18.44
N ILE A 19 -6.41 2.22 17.70
CA ILE A 19 -6.53 2.27 16.25
C ILE A 19 -6.35 0.83 15.84
N SER A 20 -7.44 0.17 15.48
CA SER A 20 -7.34 -1.08 14.77
C SER A 20 -6.79 -0.72 13.39
N THR A 21 -5.46 -0.72 13.27
CA THR A 21 -4.83 -0.98 11.98
C THR A 21 -5.57 -2.19 11.45
N ILE A 22 -6.06 -2.15 10.21
CA ILE A 22 -6.54 -3.38 9.58
C ILE A 22 -5.26 -4.10 9.21
N PRO A 23 -4.78 -5.06 9.99
CA PRO A 23 -3.60 -5.78 9.60
C PRO A 23 -3.97 -6.57 8.36
N CYS A 24 -3.18 -6.44 7.31
CA CYS A 24 -3.06 -7.50 6.35
C CYS A 24 -2.84 -8.78 7.16
N GLY A 25 -3.60 -9.83 6.87
CA GLY A 25 -3.48 -11.09 7.60
C GLY A 25 -2.22 -11.89 7.26
N ALA A 26 -1.21 -11.27 6.63
CA ALA A 26 0.08 -11.88 6.34
C ALA A 26 0.78 -12.45 7.59
N ASP A 27 0.42 -11.97 8.80
CA ASP A 27 0.86 -12.55 10.08
C ASP A 27 0.51 -14.02 10.24
N GLN A 28 -0.58 -14.46 9.68
CA GLN A 28 -0.93 -15.87 9.73
C GLN A 28 0.06 -16.73 8.93
N PHE A 29 0.84 -16.14 8.04
CA PHE A 29 1.73 -16.82 7.12
C PHE A 29 3.21 -16.42 7.20
N ASN A 30 3.60 -15.42 7.97
CA ASN A 30 5.00 -14.95 8.03
C ASN A 30 6.04 -16.03 8.40
N ASN A 31 5.58 -17.13 9.02
CA ASN A 31 6.41 -18.31 9.30
C ASN A 31 6.16 -19.47 8.33
N VAL A 32 5.31 -19.31 7.32
CA VAL A 32 4.99 -20.33 6.35
C VAL A 32 5.89 -20.17 5.15
N GLU A 33 6.97 -20.97 5.10
CA GLU A 33 7.76 -21.06 3.87
C GLU A 33 7.02 -21.89 2.82
N PRO A 34 7.03 -21.46 1.53
CA PRO A 34 6.47 -22.29 0.48
C PRO A 34 7.22 -23.61 0.36
N HIS A 35 6.48 -24.69 0.19
CA HIS A 35 7.10 -25.99 -0.07
C HIS A 35 7.83 -25.97 -1.41
N ARG A 36 9.09 -26.43 -1.42
CA ARG A 36 9.96 -26.34 -2.59
C ARG A 36 9.89 -27.61 -3.42
N VAL A 37 9.58 -27.48 -4.69
CA VAL A 37 9.47 -28.57 -5.64
C VAL A 37 10.48 -28.42 -6.77
N SER A 38 11.26 -29.48 -7.03
CA SER A 38 12.23 -29.49 -8.13
C SER A 38 11.53 -29.71 -9.46
N LEU A 39 11.90 -28.91 -10.47
CA LEU A 39 11.47 -29.16 -11.84
C LEU A 39 12.11 -30.48 -12.37
N PRO A 40 11.36 -31.28 -13.13
CA PRO A 40 11.93 -32.42 -13.84
C PRO A 40 13.09 -31.98 -14.75
N GLN A 41 14.13 -32.83 -14.86
CA GLN A 41 15.34 -32.50 -15.62
C GLN A 41 15.08 -32.03 -17.07
N ASN A 42 14.02 -32.55 -17.70
CA ASN A 42 13.65 -32.24 -19.08
C ASN A 42 12.86 -30.92 -19.23
N THR A 43 12.40 -30.28 -18.14
CA THR A 43 11.62 -29.04 -18.16
C THR A 43 12.45 -27.79 -17.86
N ARG A 44 13.77 -27.91 -17.71
CA ARG A 44 14.70 -26.81 -17.37
C ARG A 44 14.91 -25.77 -18.47
N LYS A 45 14.33 -25.94 -19.66
CA LYS A 45 14.35 -24.89 -20.69
C LYS A 45 13.21 -23.92 -20.39
N LEU A 46 13.54 -22.79 -19.74
CA LEU A 46 12.71 -21.61 -19.77
C LEU A 46 12.53 -21.17 -21.23
N SER A 47 11.36 -20.69 -21.60
CA SER A 47 11.20 -20.02 -22.89
C SER A 47 12.18 -18.84 -22.93
N VAL A 48 12.79 -18.60 -24.09
CA VAL A 48 13.69 -17.43 -24.27
C VAL A 48 12.85 -16.14 -24.18
N ASP A 49 11.55 -16.22 -24.47
CA ASP A 49 10.65 -15.08 -24.56
C ASP A 49 9.88 -14.85 -23.26
N TYR A 50 9.84 -13.60 -22.82
CA TYR A 50 8.94 -13.15 -21.77
C TYR A 50 7.54 -12.91 -22.36
N LYS A 51 6.51 -13.43 -21.69
CA LYS A 51 5.10 -13.26 -22.06
C LYS A 51 4.32 -12.81 -20.83
N PRO A 52 3.16 -12.15 -21.01
CA PRO A 52 2.28 -11.85 -19.89
C PRO A 52 2.10 -13.08 -19.00
N ILE A 53 2.24 -12.90 -17.69
CA ILE A 53 2.01 -13.97 -16.72
C ILE A 53 0.59 -14.52 -16.91
N LYS A 54 0.43 -15.83 -16.77
CA LYS A 54 -0.89 -16.46 -16.81
C LYS A 54 -1.22 -17.03 -15.44
N ILE A 55 -2.20 -16.42 -14.81
CA ILE A 55 -2.65 -16.79 -13.47
C ILE A 55 -4.00 -17.51 -13.56
N LYS A 56 -4.12 -18.70 -12.97
CA LYS A 56 -5.37 -19.41 -12.78
C LYS A 56 -5.90 -19.14 -11.37
N MET A 57 -7.10 -18.60 -11.29
CA MET A 57 -7.89 -18.65 -10.06
C MET A 57 -8.69 -19.95 -10.05
N ASP A 58 -8.54 -20.78 -9.02
CA ASP A 58 -9.37 -21.98 -8.83
C ASP A 58 -10.39 -21.72 -7.71
N TYR A 59 -11.63 -21.49 -8.10
CA TYR A 59 -12.73 -21.16 -7.19
C TYR A 59 -13.46 -22.40 -6.63
N THR A 60 -13.05 -23.61 -7.03
CA THR A 60 -13.78 -24.86 -6.69
C THR A 60 -13.98 -25.03 -5.20
N TYR A 61 -12.95 -24.72 -4.39
CA TYR A 61 -13.07 -24.77 -2.93
C TYR A 61 -13.93 -23.64 -2.39
N LEU A 62 -13.75 -22.42 -2.86
CA LEU A 62 -14.55 -21.24 -2.49
C LEU A 62 -16.06 -21.52 -2.69
N GLU A 63 -16.44 -21.98 -3.87
CA GLU A 63 -17.82 -22.33 -4.23
C GLU A 63 -18.39 -23.44 -3.33
N SER A 64 -17.55 -24.44 -3.00
CA SER A 64 -17.96 -25.56 -2.15
C SER A 64 -18.32 -25.15 -0.71
N GLN A 65 -17.84 -23.98 -0.26
CA GLN A 65 -18.13 -23.43 1.08
C GLN A 65 -19.54 -22.85 1.21
N LYS A 66 -20.29 -22.75 0.09
CA LYS A 66 -21.72 -22.38 0.05
C LYS A 66 -22.07 -21.10 0.80
N LYS A 67 -21.25 -20.07 0.69
CA LYS A 67 -21.59 -18.71 1.13
C LYS A 67 -22.66 -18.12 0.20
N SER A 68 -23.09 -16.89 0.48
CA SER A 68 -24.04 -16.20 -0.40
C SER A 68 -23.54 -16.14 -1.84
N THR A 69 -24.41 -16.49 -2.79
CA THR A 69 -24.07 -16.45 -4.23
C THR A 69 -23.63 -15.05 -4.66
N GLU A 70 -24.31 -14.01 -4.15
CA GLU A 70 -23.94 -12.62 -4.45
C GLU A 70 -22.51 -12.29 -3.99
N LEU A 71 -22.16 -12.66 -2.76
CA LEU A 71 -20.82 -12.44 -2.22
C LEU A 71 -19.76 -13.18 -3.06
N THR A 72 -20.02 -14.46 -3.35
CA THR A 72 -19.10 -15.31 -4.13
C THR A 72 -18.87 -14.73 -5.52
N THR A 73 -19.93 -14.42 -6.26
CA THR A 73 -19.82 -13.88 -7.63
C THR A 73 -19.12 -12.52 -7.67
N LYS A 74 -19.40 -11.63 -6.72
CA LYS A 74 -18.69 -10.34 -6.64
C LYS A 74 -17.21 -10.53 -6.35
N LEU A 75 -16.87 -11.43 -5.42
CA LEU A 75 -15.48 -11.75 -5.08
C LEU A 75 -14.73 -12.31 -6.30
N GLU A 76 -15.31 -13.27 -7.01
CA GLU A 76 -14.74 -13.83 -8.24
C GLU A 76 -14.48 -12.74 -9.28
N SER A 77 -15.45 -11.86 -9.52
CA SER A 77 -15.31 -10.74 -10.46
C SER A 77 -14.14 -9.82 -10.11
N VAL A 78 -14.00 -9.45 -8.83
CA VAL A 78 -12.89 -8.59 -8.36
C VAL A 78 -11.54 -9.31 -8.47
N LEU A 79 -11.47 -10.59 -8.11
CA LEU A 79 -10.25 -11.38 -8.21
C LEU A 79 -9.81 -11.56 -9.67
N ASP A 80 -10.73 -11.86 -10.57
CA ASP A 80 -10.43 -12.00 -12.01
C ASP A 80 -9.93 -10.67 -12.60
N LYS A 81 -10.52 -9.55 -12.19
CA LYS A 81 -10.04 -8.23 -12.60
C LYS A 81 -8.64 -7.95 -12.07
N THR A 82 -8.37 -8.30 -10.82
CA THR A 82 -7.02 -8.18 -10.24
C THR A 82 -6.00 -9.03 -10.98
N VAL A 83 -6.36 -10.25 -11.38
CA VAL A 83 -5.52 -11.09 -12.25
C VAL A 83 -5.21 -10.38 -13.57
N SER A 84 -6.21 -9.79 -14.21
CA SER A 84 -6.03 -9.05 -15.48
C SER A 84 -5.05 -7.87 -15.33
N ILE A 85 -5.09 -7.19 -14.17
CA ILE A 85 -4.12 -6.13 -13.84
C ILE A 85 -2.71 -6.70 -13.74
N LEU A 86 -2.51 -7.79 -13.01
CA LEU A 86 -1.21 -8.45 -12.88
C LEU A 86 -0.67 -8.97 -14.21
N GLU A 87 -1.52 -9.56 -15.05
CA GLU A 87 -1.15 -10.02 -16.39
C GLU A 87 -0.73 -8.87 -17.32
N THR A 88 -1.23 -7.66 -17.06
CA THR A 88 -0.80 -6.45 -17.77
C THR A 88 0.52 -5.91 -17.24
N LEU A 89 0.72 -5.96 -15.91
CA LEU A 89 1.93 -5.45 -15.25
C LEU A 89 3.14 -6.36 -15.41
N LEU A 90 2.96 -7.67 -15.43
CA LEU A 90 4.04 -8.64 -15.28
C LEU A 90 4.17 -9.53 -16.51
N THR A 91 5.41 -9.69 -16.97
CA THR A 91 5.76 -10.73 -17.94
C THR A 91 6.74 -11.71 -17.31
N VAL A 92 6.67 -12.97 -17.70
CA VAL A 92 7.42 -14.09 -17.11
C VAL A 92 7.94 -15.03 -18.20
N GLN A 93 9.04 -15.71 -17.91
CA GLN A 93 9.47 -16.84 -18.72
C GLN A 93 8.68 -18.08 -18.30
N HIS A 94 7.84 -18.57 -19.20
CA HIS A 94 7.02 -19.74 -18.92
C HIS A 94 7.88 -20.99 -18.67
N ALA A 95 7.59 -21.68 -17.58
CA ALA A 95 8.18 -22.97 -17.23
C ALA A 95 7.07 -24.00 -16.99
N ASN A 96 7.11 -25.11 -17.74
CA ASN A 96 6.19 -26.21 -17.51
C ASN A 96 6.32 -26.73 -16.06
N PHE A 97 5.20 -26.86 -15.39
CA PHE A 97 5.13 -27.34 -14.02
C PHE A 97 4.12 -28.48 -13.92
N ILE A 98 4.42 -29.49 -13.11
CA ILE A 98 3.51 -30.60 -12.89
C ILE A 98 2.78 -30.36 -11.58
N TYR A 99 1.52 -29.97 -11.68
CA TYR A 99 0.64 -29.82 -10.54
C TYR A 99 0.23 -31.19 -10.01
N GLN A 100 0.29 -31.38 -8.70
CA GLN A 100 -0.06 -32.65 -8.06
C GLN A 100 -1.08 -32.42 -6.96
N ARG A 101 -2.01 -33.34 -6.82
CA ARG A 101 -3.04 -33.32 -5.78
C ARG A 101 -2.44 -33.17 -4.37
N THR A 102 -1.36 -33.87 -4.09
CA THR A 102 -0.66 -33.79 -2.81
C THR A 102 -0.14 -32.39 -2.49
N TYR A 103 0.28 -31.61 -3.50
CA TYR A 103 0.72 -30.24 -3.25
C TYR A 103 -0.44 -29.38 -2.74
N MET A 104 -1.62 -29.49 -3.37
CA MET A 104 -2.80 -28.74 -2.99
C MET A 104 -3.31 -29.16 -1.60
N GLU A 105 -3.49 -30.45 -1.36
CA GLU A 105 -4.06 -30.94 -0.11
C GLU A 105 -3.09 -30.85 1.08
N THR A 106 -1.80 -31.16 0.87
CA THR A 106 -0.84 -31.25 1.99
C THR A 106 -0.17 -29.91 2.29
N HIS A 107 0.18 -29.13 1.25
CA HIS A 107 0.96 -27.92 1.42
C HIS A 107 0.14 -26.63 1.30
N CYS A 108 -0.89 -26.60 0.45
CA CYS A 108 -1.81 -25.46 0.37
C CYS A 108 -3.04 -25.63 1.28
N GLY A 109 -3.31 -26.82 1.79
CA GLY A 109 -4.47 -27.09 2.63
C GLY A 109 -5.81 -27.03 1.90
N ILE A 110 -5.81 -27.16 0.56
CA ILE A 110 -6.98 -27.01 -0.30
C ILE A 110 -7.50 -28.37 -0.74
N PRO A 111 -8.77 -28.71 -0.45
CA PRO A 111 -9.37 -29.95 -0.91
C PRO A 111 -9.48 -29.96 -2.45
N VAL A 112 -9.18 -31.07 -3.07
CA VAL A 112 -9.23 -31.23 -4.54
C VAL A 112 -10.44 -32.03 -4.96
N TYR A 113 -11.32 -31.39 -5.74
CA TYR A 113 -12.58 -31.98 -6.18
C TYR A 113 -12.55 -32.51 -7.63
N SER A 114 -11.57 -32.09 -8.44
CA SER A 114 -11.46 -32.51 -9.83
C SER A 114 -10.02 -32.86 -10.21
N ASN A 115 -9.82 -33.45 -11.39
CA ASN A 115 -8.50 -33.76 -11.94
C ASN A 115 -8.03 -32.74 -13.00
N GLU A 116 -8.65 -31.58 -13.07
CA GLU A 116 -8.30 -30.53 -14.05
C GLU A 116 -6.88 -30.02 -13.90
N TYR A 117 -6.33 -30.07 -12.67
CA TYR A 117 -4.95 -29.68 -12.36
C TYR A 117 -3.90 -30.39 -13.26
N ASN A 118 -4.23 -31.52 -13.85
CA ASN A 118 -3.33 -32.24 -14.75
C ASN A 118 -3.03 -31.44 -16.04
N SER A 119 -3.91 -30.51 -16.42
CA SER A 119 -3.76 -29.67 -17.61
C SER A 119 -3.13 -28.30 -17.34
N TRP A 120 -2.99 -27.90 -16.08
CA TRP A 120 -2.58 -26.54 -15.73
C TRP A 120 -1.12 -26.23 -16.06
N GLY A 121 -0.25 -27.22 -15.99
CA GLY A 121 1.21 -27.03 -16.05
C GLY A 121 1.75 -26.45 -17.36
N ASN A 122 1.00 -26.60 -18.45
CA ASN A 122 1.35 -26.02 -19.75
C ASN A 122 0.63 -24.72 -20.06
N ASN A 123 -0.38 -24.36 -19.25
CA ASN A 123 -1.30 -23.28 -19.55
C ASN A 123 -1.13 -22.08 -18.60
N TYR A 124 -0.67 -22.32 -17.37
CA TYR A 124 -0.59 -21.31 -16.33
C TYR A 124 0.79 -21.28 -15.66
N ASP A 125 1.20 -20.07 -15.30
CA ASP A 125 2.47 -19.84 -14.59
C ASP A 125 2.29 -19.92 -13.09
N LEU A 126 1.10 -19.60 -12.59
CA LEU A 126 0.72 -19.60 -11.19
C LEU A 126 -0.74 -20.02 -11.05
N VAL A 127 -1.05 -20.80 -10.02
CA VAL A 127 -2.43 -21.13 -9.62
C VAL A 127 -2.68 -20.62 -8.21
N ILE A 128 -3.77 -19.89 -8.01
CA ILE A 128 -4.17 -19.31 -6.73
C ILE A 128 -5.53 -19.87 -6.31
N PHE A 129 -5.64 -20.26 -5.04
CA PHE A 129 -6.85 -20.84 -4.45
C PHE A 129 -7.43 -19.85 -3.43
N PRO A 130 -8.43 -19.05 -3.77
CA PRO A 130 -9.16 -18.25 -2.80
C PRO A 130 -10.13 -19.13 -2.01
N TYR A 131 -10.32 -18.79 -0.73
CA TYR A 131 -11.33 -19.42 0.10
C TYR A 131 -11.76 -18.52 1.26
N PHE A 132 -12.99 -18.68 1.74
CA PHE A 132 -13.46 -17.98 2.92
C PHE A 132 -12.90 -18.63 4.19
N ASN A 133 -12.34 -17.79 5.05
CA ASN A 133 -11.89 -18.24 6.37
C ASN A 133 -12.78 -17.64 7.47
N ASP A 134 -13.64 -18.48 8.06
CA ASP A 134 -14.58 -18.05 9.11
C ASP A 134 -13.89 -17.54 10.38
N SER A 135 -12.60 -17.89 10.61
CA SER A 135 -11.85 -17.35 11.74
C SER A 135 -11.56 -15.85 11.61
N LEU A 136 -11.65 -15.30 10.40
CA LEU A 136 -11.52 -13.86 10.15
C LEU A 136 -12.82 -13.09 10.37
N SER A 137 -13.96 -13.79 10.52
CA SER A 137 -15.26 -13.16 10.70
C SER A 137 -15.28 -12.31 11.96
N GLY A 138 -15.65 -11.04 11.80
CA GLY A 138 -15.65 -10.06 12.90
C GLY A 138 -14.27 -9.53 13.32
N SER A 139 -13.19 -9.99 12.68
CA SER A 139 -11.87 -9.37 12.83
C SER A 139 -11.73 -8.16 11.92
N THR A 140 -10.67 -7.37 12.13
CA THR A 140 -10.30 -6.25 11.25
C THR A 140 -9.56 -6.72 9.99
N VAL A 141 -9.02 -7.95 9.98
CA VAL A 141 -8.35 -8.55 8.82
C VAL A 141 -9.36 -8.83 7.72
N GLN A 142 -9.15 -8.30 6.54
CA GLN A 142 -10.04 -8.48 5.39
C GLN A 142 -9.62 -9.65 4.50
N ALA A 143 -8.35 -9.81 4.29
CA ALA A 143 -7.78 -10.93 3.54
C ALA A 143 -6.36 -11.23 4.02
N ALA A 144 -5.81 -12.37 3.58
CA ALA A 144 -4.42 -12.73 3.76
C ALA A 144 -3.99 -13.72 2.68
N ALA A 145 -2.75 -13.64 2.22
CA ALA A 145 -2.26 -14.54 1.18
C ALA A 145 -0.82 -14.97 1.35
N THR A 146 -0.48 -16.13 0.79
CA THR A 146 0.91 -16.61 0.73
C THR A 146 1.10 -17.60 -0.41
N ALA A 147 2.34 -17.74 -0.88
CA ALA A 147 2.73 -18.87 -1.72
C ALA A 147 2.81 -20.15 -0.89
N CYS A 148 2.23 -21.23 -1.37
CA CYS A 148 2.33 -22.54 -0.72
C CYS A 148 3.28 -23.51 -1.47
N ILE A 149 3.52 -23.30 -2.76
CA ILE A 149 4.48 -24.08 -3.55
C ILE A 149 5.38 -23.14 -4.36
N ALA A 150 6.68 -23.38 -4.32
CA ALA A 150 7.67 -22.69 -5.12
C ALA A 150 8.68 -23.66 -5.75
N ILE A 151 9.34 -23.24 -6.83
CA ILE A 151 10.40 -24.03 -7.50
C ILE A 151 11.66 -24.00 -6.64
N THR A 152 12.24 -25.15 -6.33
CA THR A 152 13.46 -25.27 -5.49
C THR A 152 14.62 -24.43 -6.00
N GLN A 153 14.83 -24.41 -7.31
CA GLN A 153 16.01 -23.79 -7.92
C GLN A 153 15.96 -22.27 -8.00
N THR A 154 14.76 -21.70 -8.01
CA THR A 154 14.56 -20.27 -8.26
C THR A 154 13.75 -19.57 -7.17
N MET A 155 12.99 -20.30 -6.36
CA MET A 155 11.93 -19.79 -5.49
C MET A 155 10.74 -19.18 -6.23
N GLN A 156 10.64 -19.29 -7.57
CA GLN A 156 9.49 -18.81 -8.29
C GLN A 156 8.21 -19.50 -7.79
N PRO A 157 7.18 -18.76 -7.34
CA PRO A 157 5.94 -19.34 -6.86
C PRO A 157 5.17 -20.03 -7.98
N LYS A 158 4.50 -21.15 -7.67
CA LYS A 158 3.67 -21.93 -8.57
C LYS A 158 2.26 -22.14 -8.05
N MET A 159 2.09 -22.13 -6.74
CA MET A 159 0.76 -22.15 -6.11
C MET A 159 0.72 -21.18 -4.95
N GLY A 160 -0.43 -20.57 -4.77
CA GLY A 160 -0.71 -19.68 -3.63
C GLY A 160 -2.14 -19.83 -3.14
N ILE A 161 -2.38 -19.33 -1.94
CA ILE A 161 -3.69 -19.29 -1.32
C ILE A 161 -4.04 -17.85 -0.94
N ILE A 162 -5.33 -17.52 -1.01
CA ILE A 162 -5.89 -16.28 -0.49
C ILE A 162 -7.00 -16.63 0.49
N MET A 163 -6.82 -16.31 1.75
CA MET A 163 -7.88 -16.35 2.76
C MET A 163 -8.68 -15.07 2.70
N VAL A 164 -9.98 -15.17 2.65
CA VAL A 164 -10.90 -14.04 2.54
C VAL A 164 -11.83 -14.01 3.74
N ASN A 165 -11.96 -12.83 4.36
CA ASN A 165 -12.93 -12.61 5.42
C ASN A 165 -14.35 -12.67 4.81
N PRO A 166 -15.23 -13.58 5.29
CA PRO A 166 -16.60 -13.65 4.77
C PRO A 166 -17.46 -12.42 5.09
N GLY A 167 -16.97 -11.52 5.93
CA GLY A 167 -17.59 -10.23 6.24
C GLY A 167 -17.19 -9.07 5.35
N LEU A 168 -16.52 -9.31 4.21
CA LEU A 168 -16.21 -8.27 3.24
C LEU A 168 -17.46 -7.52 2.78
N ASP A 169 -17.37 -6.21 2.74
CA ASP A 169 -18.48 -5.32 2.36
C ASP A 169 -18.35 -4.81 0.93
N PHE A 170 -19.23 -5.24 0.06
CA PHE A 170 -19.36 -4.81 -1.33
C PHE A 170 -20.48 -3.77 -1.54
N SER A 171 -21.10 -3.26 -0.47
CA SER A 171 -22.30 -2.43 -0.58
C SER A 171 -22.03 -0.97 -0.97
N HIS A 172 -20.78 -0.51 -0.88
CA HIS A 172 -20.44 0.87 -1.10
C HIS A 172 -20.03 1.17 -2.54
N THR A 173 -20.34 2.37 -3.01
CA THR A 173 -19.81 2.89 -4.28
C THR A 173 -18.28 2.91 -4.21
N ASN A 174 -17.62 2.38 -5.22
CA ASN A 174 -16.16 2.23 -5.31
C ASN A 174 -15.55 1.16 -4.37
N SER A 175 -16.36 0.34 -3.68
CA SER A 175 -15.83 -0.80 -2.92
C SER A 175 -15.05 -1.77 -3.80
N GLU A 176 -15.45 -1.94 -5.06
CA GLU A 176 -14.75 -2.81 -6.01
C GLU A 176 -13.32 -2.34 -6.26
N LYS A 177 -13.08 -1.04 -6.49
CA LYS A 177 -11.74 -0.48 -6.67
C LYS A 177 -10.84 -0.68 -5.45
N PHE A 178 -11.39 -0.50 -4.26
CA PHE A 178 -10.66 -0.80 -3.02
C PHE A 178 -10.29 -2.28 -2.93
N LEU A 179 -11.24 -3.17 -3.23
CA LEU A 179 -11.01 -4.61 -3.17
C LEU A 179 -10.04 -5.08 -4.26
N GLU A 180 -10.04 -4.46 -5.44
CA GLU A 180 -9.02 -4.70 -6.48
C GLU A 180 -7.62 -4.39 -5.96
N LEU A 181 -7.42 -3.25 -5.26
CA LEU A 181 -6.14 -2.89 -4.63
C LEU A 181 -5.79 -3.81 -3.46
N LEU A 182 -6.77 -4.18 -2.62
CA LEU A 182 -6.57 -5.16 -1.55
C LEU A 182 -6.10 -6.51 -2.10
N PHE A 183 -6.78 -7.05 -3.11
CA PHE A 183 -6.37 -8.34 -3.67
C PHE A 183 -5.09 -8.25 -4.50
N LEU A 184 -4.78 -7.10 -5.08
CA LEU A 184 -3.48 -6.87 -5.69
C LEU A 184 -2.36 -6.93 -4.65
N HIS A 185 -2.59 -6.32 -3.47
CA HIS A 185 -1.70 -6.42 -2.32
C HIS A 185 -1.52 -7.87 -1.89
N GLU A 186 -2.61 -8.59 -1.67
CA GLU A 186 -2.56 -9.98 -1.24
C GLU A 186 -1.88 -10.90 -2.28
N MET A 187 -2.18 -10.74 -3.57
CA MET A 187 -1.51 -11.50 -4.62
C MET A 187 -0.02 -11.16 -4.71
N SER A 188 0.39 -9.93 -4.34
CA SER A 188 1.81 -9.56 -4.27
C SER A 188 2.56 -10.32 -3.19
N HIS A 189 1.91 -10.68 -2.08
CA HIS A 189 2.48 -11.60 -1.08
C HIS A 189 2.70 -13.00 -1.66
N VAL A 190 1.79 -13.49 -2.48
CA VAL A 190 1.99 -14.77 -3.19
C VAL A 190 3.16 -14.69 -4.17
N LEU A 191 3.30 -13.56 -4.87
CA LEU A 191 4.26 -13.41 -5.97
C LEU A 191 5.68 -13.11 -5.51
N ILE A 192 5.86 -12.23 -4.51
CA ILE A 192 7.20 -11.79 -4.07
C ILE A 192 7.27 -11.13 -2.69
N PHE A 193 6.24 -10.40 -2.22
CA PHE A 193 6.31 -9.64 -0.96
C PHE A 193 6.19 -10.54 0.27
N HIS A 194 7.23 -11.36 0.49
CA HIS A 194 7.30 -12.26 1.63
C HIS A 194 8.77 -12.41 2.11
N PRO A 195 9.03 -12.44 3.42
CA PRO A 195 10.39 -12.52 3.96
C PRO A 195 11.22 -13.68 3.40
N SER A 196 10.60 -14.85 3.18
CA SER A 196 11.31 -16.02 2.61
C SER A 196 11.85 -15.75 1.22
N PHE A 197 11.10 -15.01 0.38
CA PHE A 197 11.58 -14.60 -0.95
C PHE A 197 12.71 -13.58 -0.83
N PHE A 198 12.53 -12.56 0.02
CA PHE A 198 13.54 -11.52 0.21
C PHE A 198 14.88 -12.08 0.67
N ILE A 199 14.85 -13.01 1.62
CA ILE A 199 16.06 -13.68 2.14
C ILE A 199 16.69 -14.56 1.07
N TYR A 200 15.89 -15.45 0.46
CA TYR A 200 16.41 -16.42 -0.51
C TYR A 200 17.02 -15.75 -1.74
N LEU A 201 16.39 -14.68 -2.21
CA LEU A 201 16.84 -13.93 -3.39
C LEU A 201 17.87 -12.85 -3.05
N ASN A 202 18.26 -12.74 -1.77
CA ASN A 202 19.23 -11.75 -1.30
C ASN A 202 18.84 -10.31 -1.67
N LEU A 203 17.55 -9.97 -1.52
CA LEU A 203 17.02 -8.65 -1.82
C LEU A 203 17.14 -7.67 -0.64
N ILE A 204 17.44 -8.19 0.57
CA ILE A 204 17.45 -7.41 1.81
C ILE A 204 18.83 -7.34 2.45
N THR A 205 19.00 -6.26 3.21
CA THR A 205 20.07 -6.07 4.19
C THR A 205 19.46 -5.60 5.51
N ASP A 206 20.24 -5.59 6.57
CA ASP A 206 19.79 -5.07 7.85
C ASP A 206 20.80 -4.09 8.46
N SER A 207 20.32 -3.31 9.41
CA SER A 207 21.16 -2.49 10.27
C SER A 207 20.52 -2.35 11.66
N ILE A 208 21.33 -1.98 12.65
CA ILE A 208 20.84 -1.65 13.99
C ILE A 208 20.64 -0.14 14.06
N VAL A 209 19.40 0.27 14.26
CA VAL A 209 18.99 1.66 14.46
C VAL A 209 18.25 1.76 15.79
N ASN A 210 18.70 2.63 16.71
CA ASN A 210 18.12 2.80 18.05
C ASN A 210 17.98 1.48 18.85
N ASN A 211 18.94 0.57 18.72
CA ASN A 211 18.95 -0.78 19.30
C ASN A 211 17.91 -1.75 18.71
N GLU A 212 17.23 -1.40 17.64
CA GLU A 212 16.33 -2.26 16.90
C GLU A 212 16.94 -2.68 15.56
N ARG A 213 16.67 -3.91 15.13
CA ARG A 213 17.11 -4.40 13.83
C ARG A 213 16.09 -4.00 12.78
N ILE A 214 16.51 -3.18 11.84
CA ILE A 214 15.69 -2.72 10.72
C ILE A 214 16.15 -3.42 9.45
N TYR A 215 15.24 -4.02 8.73
CA TYR A 215 15.48 -4.63 7.43
C TYR A 215 15.18 -3.64 6.31
N TYR A 216 15.96 -3.70 5.24
CA TYR A 216 15.84 -2.81 4.09
C TYR A 216 15.86 -3.63 2.81
N ILE A 217 14.97 -3.36 1.86
CA ILE A 217 15.17 -3.83 0.49
C ILE A 217 16.19 -2.91 -0.16
N ASN A 218 17.32 -3.49 -0.60
CA ASN A 218 18.45 -2.78 -1.19
C ASN A 218 18.85 -3.32 -2.56
N SER A 219 17.94 -4.00 -3.20
CA SER A 219 18.14 -4.57 -4.52
C SER A 219 18.29 -3.49 -5.61
N PRO A 220 18.95 -3.77 -6.75
CA PRO A 220 19.41 -2.76 -7.69
C PRO A 220 18.31 -1.89 -8.28
N LYS A 221 17.19 -2.47 -8.72
CA LYS A 221 16.07 -1.72 -9.31
C LYS A 221 15.30 -0.92 -8.27
N VAL A 222 15.09 -1.49 -7.09
CA VAL A 222 14.51 -0.75 -5.95
C VAL A 222 15.34 0.48 -5.63
N LEU A 223 16.68 0.35 -5.55
CA LEU A 223 17.55 1.50 -5.32
C LEU A 223 17.50 2.53 -6.45
N GLU A 224 17.45 2.08 -7.71
CA GLU A 224 17.31 2.97 -8.88
C GLU A 224 16.04 3.82 -8.77
N LYS A 225 14.89 3.16 -8.55
CA LYS A 225 13.59 3.83 -8.43
C LYS A 225 13.51 4.73 -7.21
N ALA A 226 14.00 4.28 -6.07
CA ALA A 226 14.03 5.05 -4.84
C ALA A 226 14.90 6.31 -4.95
N ARG A 227 16.09 6.21 -5.54
CA ARG A 227 16.96 7.37 -5.79
C ARG A 227 16.29 8.41 -6.66
N LYS A 228 15.63 7.97 -7.74
CA LYS A 228 14.85 8.85 -8.62
C LYS A 228 13.69 9.48 -7.87
N HIS A 229 12.92 8.68 -7.13
CA HIS A 229 11.73 9.13 -6.41
C HIS A 229 12.07 10.20 -5.35
N PHE A 230 12.98 9.87 -4.44
CA PHE A 230 13.35 10.79 -3.34
C PHE A 230 14.30 11.92 -3.77
N GLY A 231 14.88 11.87 -4.97
CA GLY A 231 15.93 12.81 -5.38
C GLY A 231 17.22 12.64 -4.55
N CYS A 232 17.56 11.42 -4.15
CA CYS A 232 18.68 11.12 -3.26
C CYS A 232 19.56 9.99 -3.80
N ASN A 233 20.73 10.31 -4.34
CA ASN A 233 21.65 9.33 -4.93
C ASN A 233 22.31 8.40 -3.90
N SER A 234 22.29 8.75 -2.60
CA SER A 234 22.91 7.97 -1.53
C SER A 234 21.95 7.01 -0.81
N VAL A 235 20.75 6.78 -1.35
CA VAL A 235 19.80 5.77 -0.83
C VAL A 235 20.49 4.41 -0.78
N LYS A 236 20.48 3.77 0.39
CA LYS A 236 21.10 2.46 0.64
C LYS A 236 20.10 1.31 0.71
N GLY A 237 18.82 1.61 0.83
CA GLY A 237 17.71 0.69 0.92
C GLY A 237 16.45 1.40 1.36
N ILE A 238 15.29 0.79 1.14
CA ILE A 238 14.01 1.25 1.66
C ILE A 238 13.61 0.32 2.81
N PRO A 239 13.31 0.89 4.01
CA PRO A 239 12.98 0.08 5.17
C PRO A 239 11.71 -0.73 4.97
N LEU A 240 11.71 -1.93 5.54
CA LEU A 240 10.51 -2.72 5.76
C LEU A 240 9.89 -2.36 7.11
N GLU A 241 8.57 -2.49 7.20
CA GLU A 241 7.78 -2.24 8.40
C GLU A 241 8.32 -3.05 9.58
N ASN A 242 8.49 -2.40 10.72
CA ASN A 242 8.96 -3.02 11.96
C ASN A 242 7.91 -3.00 13.08
N TYR A 243 6.75 -2.36 12.85
CA TYR A 243 5.64 -2.28 13.78
C TYR A 243 4.55 -3.34 13.47
N GLY A 244 3.69 -3.65 14.47
CA GLY A 244 2.51 -4.51 14.27
C GLY A 244 2.77 -6.02 14.42
N GLY A 245 4.00 -6.42 14.76
CA GLY A 245 4.33 -7.83 15.00
C GLY A 245 4.44 -8.67 13.73
N LEU A 246 4.26 -10.00 13.85
CA LEU A 246 4.53 -10.95 12.77
C LEU A 246 3.70 -10.72 11.50
N GLY A 247 2.57 -10.00 11.57
CA GLY A 247 1.69 -9.77 10.44
C GLY A 247 2.05 -8.62 9.53
N SER A 248 2.72 -7.67 10.10
CA SER A 248 3.08 -6.44 9.40
C SER A 248 4.57 -6.36 9.16
N ALA A 249 5.34 -6.72 10.19
CA ALA A 249 6.79 -6.56 10.19
C ALA A 249 7.47 -7.49 9.18
N GLY A 250 8.32 -6.90 8.32
CA GLY A 250 9.19 -7.62 7.40
C GLY A 250 8.58 -8.02 6.06
N SER A 251 7.26 -7.88 5.86
CA SER A 251 6.58 -8.20 4.59
C SER A 251 5.95 -6.98 3.90
N HIS A 252 6.07 -5.80 4.49
CA HIS A 252 5.50 -4.56 4.01
C HIS A 252 6.55 -3.45 4.04
N TRP A 253 6.27 -2.37 3.32
CA TRP A 253 7.07 -1.16 3.44
C TRP A 253 6.80 -0.44 4.76
N GLU A 254 7.85 0.17 5.30
CA GLU A 254 7.75 1.10 6.43
C GLU A 254 6.95 2.34 6.03
N SER A 255 5.81 2.56 6.69
CA SER A 255 4.87 3.63 6.35
C SER A 255 5.47 5.03 6.53
N ARG A 256 6.49 5.19 7.39
CA ARG A 256 7.22 6.45 7.55
C ARG A 256 7.84 6.95 6.24
N TYR A 257 8.15 6.06 5.30
CA TYR A 257 8.81 6.36 4.03
C TYR A 257 7.97 6.09 2.80
N MET A 258 7.02 5.17 2.91
CA MET A 258 6.24 4.68 1.78
C MET A 258 4.73 4.85 1.98
N LEU A 259 4.33 5.85 2.77
CA LEU A 259 2.90 6.08 3.06
C LEU A 259 2.10 6.28 1.78
N GLY A 260 1.03 5.49 1.62
CA GLY A 260 0.21 5.48 0.42
C GLY A 260 0.67 4.51 -0.66
N ASP A 261 1.80 3.83 -0.52
CA ASP A 261 2.10 2.68 -1.37
C ASP A 261 1.17 1.50 -1.04
N TYR A 262 0.73 0.76 -2.07
CA TYR A 262 -0.20 -0.35 -1.87
C TYR A 262 0.37 -1.51 -1.04
N MET A 263 1.70 -1.59 -0.84
CA MET A 263 2.37 -2.61 -0.02
C MET A 263 2.74 -2.12 1.39
N ILE A 264 2.13 -1.06 1.90
CA ILE A 264 2.18 -0.75 3.35
C ILE A 264 1.23 -1.67 4.13
N ALA A 265 1.51 -1.86 5.41
CA ALA A 265 0.76 -2.78 6.28
C ALA A 265 -0.62 -2.27 6.72
N THR A 266 -1.02 -1.10 6.29
CA THR A 266 -2.22 -0.41 6.79
C THR A 266 -2.99 0.25 5.66
N ASP A 267 -4.30 0.37 5.84
CA ASP A 267 -5.11 1.14 4.90
C ASP A 267 -4.79 2.63 5.00
N TYR A 268 -4.79 3.27 3.84
CA TYR A 268 -4.58 4.70 3.72
C TYR A 268 -5.51 5.29 2.64
N PRO A 269 -6.05 6.50 2.81
CA PRO A 269 -7.00 7.08 1.87
C PRO A 269 -6.47 7.33 0.46
N GLU A 270 -5.17 7.39 0.32
CA GLU A 270 -4.47 7.51 -0.95
C GLU A 270 -3.56 6.29 -1.14
N ILE A 271 -4.06 5.27 -1.84
CA ILE A 271 -3.28 4.06 -2.14
C ILE A 271 -2.89 4.09 -3.62
N VAL A 272 -1.60 3.92 -3.89
CA VAL A 272 -1.04 3.88 -5.24
C VAL A 272 -0.02 2.74 -5.38
N ILE A 273 0.13 2.25 -6.61
CA ILE A 273 1.17 1.27 -6.95
C ILE A 273 2.43 2.06 -7.32
N SER A 274 3.46 2.02 -6.48
CA SER A 274 4.70 2.74 -6.78
C SER A 274 5.62 1.96 -7.71
N ASP A 275 6.46 2.69 -8.45
CA ASP A 275 7.56 2.10 -9.21
C ASP A 275 8.58 1.39 -8.30
N ILE A 276 8.68 1.80 -7.04
CA ILE A 276 9.56 1.17 -6.05
C ILE A 276 9.06 -0.24 -5.72
N SER A 277 7.74 -0.39 -5.48
CA SER A 277 7.12 -1.70 -5.25
C SER A 277 7.20 -2.60 -6.48
N LEU A 278 6.95 -2.05 -7.67
CA LEU A 278 7.08 -2.80 -8.92
C LEU A 278 8.53 -3.26 -9.17
N ALA A 279 9.52 -2.48 -8.74
CA ALA A 279 10.93 -2.84 -8.88
C ALA A 279 11.31 -4.09 -8.06
N VAL A 280 10.61 -4.41 -6.98
CA VAL A 280 10.83 -5.67 -6.22
C VAL A 280 10.52 -6.88 -7.08
N PHE A 281 9.45 -6.81 -7.88
CA PHE A 281 9.12 -7.88 -8.84
C PHE A 281 10.24 -8.06 -9.87
N GLU A 282 10.77 -6.98 -10.43
CA GLU A 282 11.84 -7.05 -11.41
C GLU A 282 13.14 -7.60 -10.80
N ASP A 283 13.51 -7.15 -9.59
CA ASP A 283 14.69 -7.61 -8.86
C ASP A 283 14.59 -9.09 -8.40
N SER A 284 13.40 -9.67 -8.36
CA SER A 284 13.24 -11.11 -8.13
C SER A 284 13.87 -11.96 -9.22
N GLY A 285 14.05 -11.40 -10.42
CA GLY A 285 14.51 -12.10 -11.60
C GLY A 285 13.46 -13.01 -12.25
N PHE A 286 12.25 -13.12 -11.68
CA PHE A 286 11.16 -13.92 -12.25
C PHE A 286 10.39 -13.14 -13.30
N TYR A 287 10.22 -11.84 -13.06
CA TYR A 287 9.33 -10.97 -13.81
C TYR A 287 10.09 -9.86 -14.52
N LYS A 288 9.56 -9.43 -15.65
CA LYS A 288 9.77 -8.09 -16.17
C LYS A 288 8.51 -7.29 -15.95
N VAL A 289 8.67 -6.00 -15.69
CA VAL A 289 7.58 -5.14 -15.22
C VAL A 289 7.25 -4.06 -16.24
N ASN A 290 5.96 -3.84 -16.44
CA ASN A 290 5.44 -2.69 -17.16
C ASN A 290 5.08 -1.59 -16.14
N TYR A 291 5.87 -0.51 -16.10
CA TYR A 291 5.69 0.57 -15.13
C TYR A 291 4.61 1.57 -15.58
N TYR A 292 3.34 1.13 -15.65
CA TYR A 292 2.24 1.98 -16.12
C TYR A 292 1.74 3.00 -15.08
N THR A 293 2.12 2.86 -13.82
CA THR A 293 1.64 3.76 -12.76
C THR A 293 2.26 5.16 -12.82
N GLY A 294 3.28 5.35 -13.69
CA GLY A 294 3.77 6.66 -14.07
C GLY A 294 4.30 7.55 -12.94
N GLY A 295 4.62 6.96 -11.78
CA GLY A 295 5.09 7.75 -10.64
C GLY A 295 3.98 8.54 -9.94
N LEU A 296 2.77 8.00 -9.87
CA LEU A 296 1.67 8.56 -9.07
C LEU A 296 2.01 8.63 -7.57
N PHE A 297 2.88 7.74 -7.09
CA PHE A 297 3.36 7.79 -5.72
C PHE A 297 4.13 9.09 -5.46
N ARG A 298 3.66 9.90 -4.50
CA ARG A 298 4.18 11.25 -4.26
C ARG A 298 4.76 11.47 -2.87
N PHE A 299 4.45 10.64 -1.90
CA PHE A 299 4.96 10.79 -0.54
C PHE A 299 6.50 10.78 -0.54
N GLY A 300 7.10 11.87 -0.05
CA GLY A 300 8.55 12.09 -0.05
C GLY A 300 9.20 12.35 -1.42
N LYS A 301 8.43 12.52 -2.50
CA LYS A 301 8.95 12.72 -3.85
C LYS A 301 9.73 14.01 -3.97
N GLY A 302 11.04 13.89 -4.30
CA GLY A 302 11.92 15.04 -4.48
C GLY A 302 12.44 15.69 -3.19
N GLU A 303 12.05 15.18 -2.00
CA GLU A 303 12.41 15.74 -0.69
C GLU A 303 13.90 15.54 -0.32
N GLY A 304 14.64 14.80 -1.12
CA GLY A 304 16.06 14.60 -0.98
C GLY A 304 16.44 13.61 0.12
N CYS A 305 17.75 13.51 0.37
CA CYS A 305 18.29 12.57 1.36
C CYS A 305 17.86 12.89 2.80
N ASN A 306 17.50 14.13 3.08
CA ASN A 306 17.05 14.53 4.40
C ASN A 306 15.75 13.84 4.81
N PHE A 307 14.84 13.60 3.85
CA PHE A 307 13.59 12.88 4.12
C PHE A 307 13.85 11.47 4.67
N LEU A 308 14.87 10.80 4.16
CA LEU A 308 15.23 9.44 4.57
C LEU A 308 16.09 9.40 5.87
N ASN A 309 16.82 10.47 6.16
CA ASN A 309 17.84 10.47 7.22
C ASN A 309 17.47 11.30 8.45
N GLN A 310 16.45 12.14 8.36
CA GLN A 310 16.05 13.03 9.47
C GLN A 310 14.72 12.61 10.08
N LYS A 311 14.47 13.04 11.28
CA LYS A 311 13.18 12.88 11.95
C LYS A 311 12.11 13.67 11.19
N CYS A 312 10.88 13.15 11.16
CA CYS A 312 9.73 13.83 10.56
C CYS A 312 9.42 15.18 11.25
N ILE A 313 9.63 15.25 12.55
CA ILE A 313 9.48 16.47 13.35
C ILE A 313 10.78 16.76 14.08
N GLN A 314 11.23 18.02 14.01
CA GLN A 314 12.41 18.51 14.70
C GLN A 314 12.12 19.89 15.30
N ASN A 315 12.42 20.07 16.59
CA ASN A 315 12.20 21.35 17.30
C ASN A 315 10.77 21.91 17.17
N GLY A 316 9.76 21.02 17.13
CA GLY A 316 8.36 21.38 17.01
C GLY A 316 7.89 21.76 15.61
N GLY A 317 8.73 21.58 14.58
CA GLY A 317 8.40 21.83 13.16
C GLY A 317 8.81 20.68 12.26
N THR A 318 8.49 20.80 10.97
CA THR A 318 8.92 19.87 9.93
C THR A 318 9.54 20.61 8.76
N PHE A 319 10.51 19.96 8.10
CA PHE A 319 11.06 20.41 6.82
C PHE A 319 10.28 19.82 5.63
N PHE A 320 9.34 18.90 5.89
CA PHE A 320 8.59 18.13 4.91
C PHE A 320 7.10 18.44 5.07
N ALA A 321 6.74 19.68 4.76
CA ALA A 321 5.41 20.24 5.08
C ALA A 321 4.27 19.62 4.26
N ASN A 322 4.56 18.94 3.14
CA ASN A 322 3.56 18.23 2.35
C ASN A 322 3.31 16.81 2.89
N GLU A 323 4.26 16.25 3.65
CA GLU A 323 4.21 14.89 4.17
C GLU A 323 3.76 14.83 5.62
N PHE A 324 4.25 15.78 6.45
CA PHE A 324 4.03 15.77 7.89
C PHE A 324 3.43 17.08 8.37
N CYS A 325 2.47 16.96 9.26
CA CYS A 325 1.82 18.10 9.90
C CYS A 325 2.35 18.30 11.33
N ILE A 326 2.00 19.41 11.96
CA ILE A 326 2.51 19.76 13.30
C ILE A 326 1.43 20.09 14.31
N LYS A 327 0.19 20.19 13.89
CA LYS A 327 -0.90 20.63 14.75
C LYS A 327 -2.10 19.69 14.62
N SER A 328 -2.43 19.03 15.74
CA SER A 328 -3.55 18.08 15.81
C SER A 328 -4.84 18.67 15.27
N GLN A 329 -5.57 17.85 14.49
CA GLN A 329 -6.86 18.20 13.87
C GLN A 329 -6.82 19.38 12.89
N GLU A 330 -5.63 19.87 12.52
CA GLU A 330 -5.54 20.85 11.42
C GLU A 330 -5.89 20.14 10.10
N PRO A 331 -6.70 20.77 9.22
CA PRO A 331 -6.94 20.24 7.88
C PRO A 331 -5.62 20.00 7.16
N PHE A 332 -5.47 18.81 6.60
CA PHE A 332 -4.25 18.42 5.94
C PHE A 332 -4.54 17.41 4.83
N CYS A 333 -4.23 17.76 3.60
CA CYS A 333 -4.38 16.84 2.46
C CYS A 333 -3.34 15.73 2.52
N THR A 334 -3.60 14.60 1.86
CA THR A 334 -2.57 13.60 1.61
C THR A 334 -1.46 14.17 0.75
N ALA A 335 -0.26 13.62 0.83
CA ALA A 335 0.93 14.13 0.12
C ALA A 335 0.76 14.17 -1.41
N GLY A 336 -0.02 13.26 -1.98
CA GLY A 336 -0.37 13.28 -3.40
C GLY A 336 -1.54 14.17 -3.75
N HIS A 337 -2.12 14.85 -2.77
CA HIS A 337 -3.32 15.68 -2.95
C HIS A 337 -4.53 14.92 -3.52
N LEU A 338 -4.58 13.59 -3.33
CA LEU A 338 -5.72 12.79 -3.80
C LEU A 338 -6.83 12.66 -2.77
N SER A 339 -6.55 12.87 -1.48
CA SER A 339 -7.55 12.71 -0.42
C SER A 339 -7.53 13.83 0.61
N LYS A 340 -8.73 14.12 1.12
CA LYS A 340 -8.92 15.02 2.26
C LYS A 340 -8.52 14.32 3.55
N GLY A 341 -8.01 15.07 4.52
CA GLY A 341 -7.69 14.56 5.84
C GLY A 341 -7.47 15.68 6.86
N HIS A 342 -7.06 15.26 8.03
CA HIS A 342 -6.66 16.11 9.15
C HIS A 342 -5.34 15.59 9.70
N CYS A 343 -4.60 16.48 10.32
CA CYS A 343 -3.38 16.10 11.01
C CYS A 343 -3.69 15.11 12.14
N TYR A 344 -3.28 13.87 11.96
CA TYR A 344 -3.47 12.84 12.96
C TYR A 344 -2.39 12.89 14.02
N MET A 345 -2.81 13.13 15.24
CA MET A 345 -1.98 13.04 16.44
C MET A 345 -2.78 12.41 17.56
N ALA A 346 -2.15 11.53 18.32
CA ALA A 346 -2.75 10.80 19.43
C ALA A 346 -1.93 10.96 20.72
N LYS A 347 -2.59 10.80 21.83
CA LYS A 347 -1.96 10.64 23.16
C LYS A 347 -2.00 9.16 23.52
N TYR A 348 -0.84 8.54 23.61
CA TYR A 348 -0.68 7.13 23.91
C TYR A 348 -0.73 6.87 25.42
N ASN A 349 -1.06 5.65 25.81
CA ASN A 349 -1.19 5.27 27.22
C ASN A 349 0.15 5.23 27.98
N SER A 350 1.26 5.12 27.24
CA SER A 350 2.62 5.11 27.79
C SER A 350 3.52 6.09 27.02
N ASN A 351 4.64 6.46 27.61
CA ASN A 351 5.63 7.24 26.91
C ASN A 351 6.15 6.46 25.70
N LEU A 352 6.27 7.13 24.57
CA LEU A 352 6.91 6.60 23.37
C LEU A 352 8.40 6.39 23.65
N ALA A 353 9.07 5.55 22.87
CA ALA A 353 10.51 5.43 22.90
C ALA A 353 11.15 6.81 22.61
N SER A 354 12.28 7.11 23.25
CA SER A 354 12.87 8.46 23.22
C SER A 354 13.18 8.98 21.81
N TYR A 355 13.43 8.10 20.87
CA TYR A 355 13.66 8.45 19.47
C TYR A 355 12.38 8.78 18.68
N TYR A 356 11.19 8.39 19.19
CA TYR A 356 9.87 8.75 18.68
C TYR A 356 9.19 9.90 19.42
N GLN A 357 9.84 10.46 20.45
CA GLN A 357 9.33 11.62 21.16
C GLN A 357 9.62 12.90 20.36
N TYR A 358 8.67 13.28 19.53
CA TYR A 358 8.78 14.45 18.65
C TYR A 358 8.25 15.74 19.29
N PHE A 359 7.46 15.60 20.35
CA PHE A 359 6.74 16.70 21.00
C PHE A 359 7.18 16.83 22.48
N SER A 360 6.79 17.92 23.12
CA SER A 360 7.11 18.17 24.55
C SER A 360 6.49 17.15 25.50
N GLU A 361 5.32 16.59 25.14
CA GLU A 361 4.71 15.49 25.88
C GLU A 361 5.25 14.16 25.33
N PRO A 362 5.91 13.34 26.18
CA PRO A 362 6.61 12.14 25.72
C PRO A 362 5.69 11.01 25.23
N ASN A 363 4.39 11.09 25.50
CA ASN A 363 3.38 10.14 25.04
C ASN A 363 2.49 10.69 23.93
N VAL A 364 2.87 11.82 23.30
CA VAL A 364 2.18 12.37 22.13
C VAL A 364 2.97 12.05 20.88
N GLY A 365 2.29 11.53 19.87
CA GLY A 365 2.84 11.20 18.56
C GLY A 365 1.78 11.16 17.47
N GLY A 366 2.19 10.95 16.25
CA GLY A 366 1.31 10.72 15.11
C GLY A 366 0.94 9.25 14.95
N TYR A 367 0.91 8.76 13.73
CA TYR A 367 0.46 7.41 13.37
C TYR A 367 1.54 6.37 13.69
N ALA A 368 1.20 5.36 14.49
CA ALA A 368 2.17 4.39 14.98
C ALA A 368 2.91 3.62 13.86
N PRO A 369 2.23 3.10 12.81
CA PRO A 369 2.92 2.44 11.70
C PRO A 369 3.81 3.38 10.87
N ALA A 370 3.67 4.71 11.01
CA ALA A 370 4.55 5.68 10.38
C ALA A 370 5.59 6.21 11.40
N ASP A 371 6.11 5.37 12.27
CA ASP A 371 7.07 5.72 13.30
C ASP A 371 6.58 6.88 14.19
N TYR A 372 5.29 6.90 14.46
CA TYR A 372 4.61 7.98 15.22
C TYR A 372 4.75 9.38 14.60
N CYS A 373 5.06 9.47 13.31
CA CYS A 373 5.04 10.73 12.60
C CYS A 373 3.60 11.22 12.40
N PRO A 374 3.32 12.52 12.60
CA PRO A 374 2.00 13.09 12.34
C PRO A 374 1.78 13.23 10.83
N ILE A 375 0.75 12.59 10.34
CA ILE A 375 0.40 12.50 8.92
C ILE A 375 -1.04 12.96 8.68
N SER A 376 -1.39 13.15 7.41
CA SER A 376 -2.78 13.31 6.99
C SER A 376 -3.53 12.00 7.20
N PHE A 377 -4.61 12.06 7.95
CA PHE A 377 -5.48 10.91 8.16
C PHE A 377 -6.90 11.35 8.48
N ASP A 378 -7.91 10.59 8.06
CA ASP A 378 -9.29 10.82 8.46
C ASP A 378 -9.86 9.57 9.14
N ASN A 379 -9.87 9.58 10.47
CA ASN A 379 -10.34 8.49 11.29
C ASN A 379 -11.87 8.40 11.40
N LEU A 380 -12.61 9.41 10.95
CA LEU A 380 -14.06 9.41 11.02
C LEU A 380 -14.68 8.37 10.08
N TYR A 381 -14.04 8.13 8.95
CA TYR A 381 -14.50 7.21 7.92
C TYR A 381 -13.89 5.82 8.03
N TYR A 382 -12.81 5.68 8.78
CA TYR A 382 -12.09 4.42 8.95
C TYR A 382 -12.94 3.29 9.55
N LYS A 383 -13.83 3.62 10.51
CA LYS A 383 -14.70 2.64 11.16
C LYS A 383 -15.85 2.10 10.29
N SER A 384 -16.11 2.70 9.16
CA SER A 384 -17.28 2.42 8.33
C SER A 384 -16.96 1.79 6.96
N GLY A 385 -15.71 1.46 6.68
CA GLY A 385 -15.32 0.92 5.37
C GLY A 385 -15.38 1.94 4.22
N TYR A 386 -15.44 3.24 4.52
CA TYR A 386 -15.58 4.32 3.53
C TYR A 386 -14.24 4.89 3.08
N TYR A 387 -13.26 4.08 2.79
CA TYR A 387 -11.89 4.50 2.48
C TYR A 387 -11.77 5.56 1.38
N PHE A 388 -12.64 5.52 0.38
CA PHE A 388 -12.61 6.47 -0.72
C PHE A 388 -13.56 7.66 -0.59
N VAL A 389 -14.27 7.81 0.52
CA VAL A 389 -15.18 8.96 0.68
C VAL A 389 -14.42 10.28 0.71
N THR A 390 -13.19 10.26 1.22
CA THR A 390 -12.31 11.43 1.28
C THR A 390 -11.49 11.64 0.02
N ASN A 391 -11.45 10.65 -0.89
CA ASN A 391 -10.71 10.75 -2.14
C ASN A 391 -11.40 11.73 -3.09
N CYS A 392 -10.65 12.70 -3.60
CA CYS A 392 -11.19 13.77 -4.45
C CYS A 392 -11.62 13.26 -5.83
N ARG A 393 -11.15 12.11 -6.27
CA ARG A 393 -11.49 11.54 -7.59
C ARG A 393 -12.55 10.46 -7.51
N LEU A 394 -12.51 9.65 -6.44
CA LEU A 394 -13.37 8.49 -6.24
C LEU A 394 -14.48 8.72 -5.22
N GLY A 395 -14.42 9.82 -4.46
CA GLY A 395 -15.38 10.16 -3.42
C GLY A 395 -16.78 10.47 -3.95
N ARG A 396 -17.74 10.62 -3.03
CA ARG A 396 -19.12 10.98 -3.38
C ARG A 396 -19.27 12.49 -3.54
N GLN A 397 -19.95 12.91 -4.60
CA GLN A 397 -20.23 14.32 -4.87
C GLN A 397 -21.16 15.01 -3.86
N ASN A 398 -21.95 14.28 -3.10
CA ASN A 398 -22.92 14.83 -2.14
C ASN A 398 -22.27 15.17 -0.80
N THR A 399 -21.20 15.94 -0.80
CA THR A 399 -20.54 16.33 0.42
C THR A 399 -21.03 17.68 0.93
N ILE A 400 -20.77 17.92 2.20
CA ILE A 400 -21.18 19.06 3.02
C ILE A 400 -20.65 20.41 2.48
N HIS A 401 -19.82 20.41 1.42
CA HIS A 401 -19.02 21.57 1.03
C HIS A 401 -19.35 22.16 -0.35
N SER A 402 -20.49 21.79 -0.94
CA SER A 402 -20.93 22.37 -2.23
C SER A 402 -20.96 23.90 -2.23
N ASP A 403 -21.31 24.52 -1.09
CA ASP A 403 -21.35 25.99 -0.93
C ASP A 403 -19.98 26.66 -1.02
N TYR A 404 -18.89 25.87 -0.90
CA TYR A 404 -17.51 26.33 -1.00
C TYR A 404 -16.89 25.98 -2.35
N GLY A 405 -17.70 25.56 -3.32
CA GLY A 405 -17.25 25.19 -4.66
C GLY A 405 -16.52 23.86 -4.74
N GLU A 406 -16.71 22.97 -3.74
CA GLU A 406 -16.11 21.63 -3.75
C GLU A 406 -16.56 20.83 -4.99
N THR A 407 -15.62 20.17 -5.63
CA THR A 407 -15.85 19.31 -6.79
C THR A 407 -15.13 18.00 -6.59
N ILE A 408 -15.89 16.89 -6.66
CA ILE A 408 -15.33 15.53 -6.70
C ILE A 408 -15.42 15.05 -8.15
N GLY A 409 -14.34 14.56 -8.69
CA GLY A 409 -14.30 14.06 -10.06
C GLY A 409 -12.89 13.83 -10.57
N GLU A 410 -12.80 13.37 -11.79
CA GLU A 410 -11.60 12.84 -12.44
C GLU A 410 -10.35 13.72 -12.30
N ASN A 411 -10.52 15.03 -12.39
CA ASN A 411 -9.42 15.99 -12.31
C ASN A 411 -9.35 16.74 -10.97
N SER A 412 -10.01 16.22 -9.93
CA SER A 412 -10.03 16.89 -8.65
C SER A 412 -8.82 16.52 -7.78
N ILE A 413 -8.35 17.52 -7.04
CA ILE A 413 -7.27 17.40 -6.05
C ILE A 413 -7.70 18.01 -4.73
N CYS A 414 -7.10 17.54 -3.65
CA CYS A 414 -7.25 18.14 -2.33
C CYS A 414 -6.34 19.34 -2.16
N VAL A 415 -6.88 20.40 -1.58
CA VAL A 415 -6.11 21.56 -1.11
C VAL A 415 -6.67 22.05 0.22
N GLU A 416 -5.86 22.70 1.03
CA GLU A 416 -6.30 23.36 2.25
C GLU A 416 -6.81 24.76 1.92
N SER A 417 -8.08 25.02 2.22
CA SER A 417 -8.74 26.26 1.83
C SER A 417 -9.78 26.74 2.85
N SER A 418 -9.89 28.06 2.98
CA SER A 418 -11.00 28.72 3.64
C SER A 418 -11.75 29.68 2.69
N LEU A 419 -11.57 29.51 1.39
CA LEU A 419 -12.17 30.39 0.39
C LEU A 419 -13.69 30.30 0.43
N VAL A 420 -14.32 31.48 0.41
CA VAL A 420 -15.74 31.64 0.19
C VAL A 420 -15.95 32.79 -0.82
N PRO A 421 -16.95 32.72 -1.69
CA PRO A 421 -17.24 33.82 -2.61
C PRO A 421 -17.43 35.15 -1.86
N THR A 422 -16.99 36.28 -2.44
CA THR A 422 -17.07 37.61 -1.78
C THR A 422 -18.49 38.02 -1.41
N TRP A 423 -19.49 37.54 -2.16
CA TRP A 423 -20.92 37.78 -1.91
C TRP A 423 -21.51 36.85 -0.84
N SER A 424 -20.82 35.75 -0.50
CA SER A 424 -21.34 34.77 0.45
C SER A 424 -21.24 35.27 1.90
N SER A 425 -22.25 34.93 2.70
CA SER A 425 -22.25 35.11 4.16
C SER A 425 -21.60 33.97 4.93
N GLN A 426 -21.11 32.94 4.24
CA GLN A 426 -20.48 31.79 4.86
C GLN A 426 -19.20 32.16 5.62
N ASN A 427 -18.91 31.41 6.66
CA ASN A 427 -17.70 31.59 7.46
C ASN A 427 -16.46 31.05 6.70
N GLN A 428 -15.35 31.77 6.81
CA GLN A 428 -14.04 31.37 6.28
C GLN A 428 -13.40 30.31 7.18
N ILE A 429 -13.97 29.09 7.19
CA ILE A 429 -13.43 27.98 7.96
C ILE A 429 -12.39 27.26 7.11
N PHE A 430 -11.19 27.08 7.65
CA PHE A 430 -10.12 26.36 6.98
C PHE A 430 -10.41 24.85 6.95
N ARG A 431 -10.31 24.22 5.77
CA ARG A 431 -10.65 22.82 5.51
C ARG A 431 -9.69 22.21 4.50
N SER A 432 -9.54 20.91 4.54
CA SER A 432 -9.12 20.13 3.36
C SER A 432 -10.34 19.95 2.45
N ILE A 433 -10.24 20.33 1.19
CA ILE A 433 -11.37 20.42 0.25
C ILE A 433 -10.91 20.04 -1.16
N CYS A 434 -11.79 19.40 -1.92
CA CYS A 434 -11.49 19.00 -3.29
C CYS A 434 -11.89 20.08 -4.30
N TYR A 435 -11.00 20.43 -5.21
CA TYR A 435 -11.32 21.27 -6.36
C TYR A 435 -10.86 20.61 -7.65
N SER A 436 -11.61 20.81 -8.74
CA SER A 436 -11.13 20.45 -10.07
C SER A 436 -9.89 21.26 -10.41
N ALA A 437 -8.88 20.62 -10.96
CA ALA A 437 -7.60 21.23 -11.27
C ALA A 437 -7.17 20.95 -12.71
N GLU A 438 -6.43 21.88 -13.27
CA GLU A 438 -5.84 21.79 -14.59
C GLU A 438 -4.35 22.14 -14.53
N CYS A 439 -3.54 21.47 -15.32
CA CYS A 439 -2.11 21.73 -15.44
C CYS A 439 -1.83 22.62 -16.67
N ASP A 440 -1.51 23.89 -16.45
CA ASP A 440 -0.95 24.75 -17.49
C ASP A 440 0.52 24.43 -17.69
N LYS A 441 0.81 23.54 -18.64
CA LYS A 441 2.17 23.08 -18.95
C LYS A 441 3.07 24.21 -19.51
N THR A 442 2.48 25.20 -20.15
CA THR A 442 3.22 26.33 -20.76
C THR A 442 3.77 27.28 -19.69
N ASN A 443 2.91 27.65 -18.72
CA ASN A 443 3.27 28.58 -17.66
C ASN A 443 3.70 27.85 -16.37
N LYS A 444 3.70 26.51 -16.34
CA LYS A 444 3.98 25.66 -15.19
C LYS A 444 3.13 26.05 -13.97
N LYS A 445 1.83 26.06 -14.13
CA LYS A 445 0.88 26.45 -13.08
C LYS A 445 -0.19 25.39 -12.88
N VAL A 446 -0.63 25.23 -11.64
CA VAL A 446 -1.86 24.54 -11.30
C VAL A 446 -2.99 25.57 -11.31
N ILE A 447 -4.06 25.31 -12.07
CA ILE A 447 -5.25 26.14 -12.13
C ILE A 447 -6.36 25.39 -11.40
N LEU A 448 -6.88 25.97 -10.34
CA LEU A 448 -7.98 25.41 -9.54
C LEU A 448 -9.30 26.02 -10.00
N ASN A 449 -10.25 25.18 -10.38
CA ASN A 449 -11.61 25.59 -10.73
C ASN A 449 -12.50 25.52 -9.49
N ILE A 450 -13.00 26.67 -9.03
CA ILE A 450 -13.79 26.82 -7.80
C ILE A 450 -15.16 27.41 -8.17
N GLY A 451 -16.15 26.54 -8.33
CA GLY A 451 -17.44 26.96 -8.91
C GLY A 451 -17.26 27.49 -10.34
N SER A 452 -17.64 28.76 -10.58
CA SER A 452 -17.47 29.41 -11.89
C SER A 452 -16.19 30.25 -12.03
N ALA A 453 -15.34 30.26 -11.02
CA ALA A 453 -14.11 31.07 -10.99
C ALA A 453 -12.85 30.17 -10.99
N GLN A 454 -11.72 30.80 -11.33
CA GLN A 454 -10.42 30.11 -11.35
C GLN A 454 -9.42 30.80 -10.43
N VAL A 455 -8.60 30.00 -9.76
CA VAL A 455 -7.43 30.44 -8.99
C VAL A 455 -6.19 29.83 -9.60
N SER A 456 -5.29 30.68 -10.10
CA SER A 456 -4.00 30.26 -10.65
C SER A 456 -2.96 30.20 -9.54
N CYS A 457 -2.43 29.02 -9.28
CA CYS A 457 -1.39 28.78 -8.28
C CYS A 457 0.00 29.21 -8.78
N PRO A 458 0.88 29.74 -7.91
CA PRO A 458 2.29 29.95 -8.24
C PRO A 458 2.99 28.61 -8.60
N ILE A 459 4.12 28.68 -9.30
CA ILE A 459 4.91 27.49 -9.67
C ILE A 459 5.32 26.71 -8.42
N GLU A 460 5.83 27.41 -7.42
CA GLU A 460 6.32 26.85 -6.14
C GLU A 460 5.17 26.51 -5.17
N GLY A 461 3.91 26.67 -5.60
CA GLY A 461 2.79 26.56 -4.69
C GLY A 461 2.72 27.68 -3.65
N GLY A 462 2.14 27.35 -2.49
CA GLY A 462 2.11 28.24 -1.34
C GLY A 462 0.81 28.99 -1.13
N LYS A 463 0.79 29.90 -0.15
CA LYS A 463 -0.40 30.57 0.32
C LYS A 463 -0.81 31.73 -0.60
N ILE A 464 -2.09 31.74 -1.01
CA ILE A 464 -2.75 32.89 -1.64
C ILE A 464 -3.85 33.38 -0.70
N GLU A 465 -3.92 34.69 -0.51
CA GLU A 465 -4.98 35.35 0.27
C GLU A 465 -5.89 36.17 -0.63
N ASN A 466 -7.20 36.05 -0.40
CA ASN A 466 -8.26 36.79 -1.09
C ASN A 466 -8.08 36.83 -2.62
N PRO A 467 -7.97 35.68 -3.31
CA PRO A 467 -7.90 35.69 -4.77
C PRO A 467 -9.17 36.32 -5.36
N SER A 468 -9.08 36.78 -6.60
CA SER A 468 -10.19 37.49 -7.27
C SER A 468 -11.51 36.73 -7.16
N GLY A 469 -12.55 37.38 -6.67
CA GLY A 469 -13.89 36.81 -6.45
C GLY A 469 -14.08 36.10 -5.11
N PHE A 470 -13.04 35.95 -4.31
CA PHE A 470 -13.07 35.21 -3.02
C PHE A 470 -12.52 36.06 -1.86
N LYS A 471 -12.96 35.71 -0.66
CA LYS A 471 -12.35 36.06 0.62
C LYS A 471 -11.87 34.80 1.33
N GLY A 472 -10.77 34.89 2.10
CA GLY A 472 -10.15 33.77 2.77
C GLY A 472 -8.78 33.41 2.16
N LYS A 473 -8.27 32.23 2.47
CA LYS A 473 -6.96 31.77 2.02
C LYS A 473 -7.03 30.38 1.43
N ILE A 474 -6.11 30.08 0.53
CA ILE A 474 -5.87 28.75 -0.04
C ILE A 474 -4.37 28.45 0.00
N ILE A 475 -4.02 27.20 0.28
CA ILE A 475 -2.66 26.70 0.14
C ILE A 475 -2.58 25.98 -1.20
N CYS A 476 -1.93 26.58 -2.14
CA CYS A 476 -1.70 26.01 -3.46
C CYS A 476 -0.62 24.93 -3.40
N PRO A 477 -0.83 23.78 -4.05
CA PRO A 477 0.26 22.82 -4.27
C PRO A 477 1.28 23.39 -5.26
N ASP A 478 2.52 22.89 -5.21
CA ASP A 478 3.50 23.21 -6.24
C ASP A 478 3.20 22.46 -7.55
N TYR A 479 3.63 23.04 -8.67
CA TYR A 479 3.38 22.48 -10.00
C TYR A 479 3.99 21.08 -10.16
N ASN A 480 5.22 20.87 -9.67
CA ASN A 480 5.94 19.62 -9.92
C ASN A 480 5.35 18.45 -9.14
N SER A 481 4.79 18.67 -7.96
CA SER A 481 4.14 17.60 -7.19
C SER A 481 2.82 17.15 -7.82
N ILE A 482 2.09 18.06 -8.47
CA ILE A 482 0.77 17.76 -9.05
C ILE A 482 0.86 17.44 -10.53
N CYS A 483 1.57 18.25 -11.31
CA CYS A 483 1.59 18.20 -12.77
C CYS A 483 2.83 17.46 -13.30
N THR A 484 3.32 16.48 -12.58
CA THR A 484 4.41 15.65 -13.10
C THR A 484 3.97 14.92 -14.34
N SER A 485 4.79 15.04 -15.35
CA SER A 485 4.77 14.35 -16.64
C SER A 485 3.47 13.60 -16.95
N ASN A 486 2.79 14.11 -17.84
CA ASN A 486 1.90 13.56 -18.82
C ASN A 486 0.53 13.14 -18.41
N GLU A 487 0.27 12.46 -17.30
CA GLU A 487 -1.06 11.89 -17.31
C GLU A 487 -1.65 11.67 -15.95
N TRP A 488 -2.73 12.35 -15.77
CA TRP A 488 -3.66 12.15 -14.71
C TRP A 488 -4.43 10.87 -14.96
N CYS A 489 -4.03 9.80 -14.33
CA CYS A 489 -4.92 8.67 -14.18
C CYS A 489 -5.82 8.93 -12.98
N ASN A 490 -7.06 8.48 -13.04
CA ASN A 490 -8.00 8.64 -11.95
C ASN A 490 -7.56 7.88 -10.70
N ASP A 491 -6.97 6.72 -10.92
CA ASP A 491 -6.37 5.87 -9.92
C ASP A 491 -5.28 4.99 -10.56
N PRO A 492 -4.52 4.21 -9.78
CA PRO A 492 -3.49 3.32 -10.31
C PRO A 492 -4.02 2.32 -11.34
N ILE A 493 -5.23 1.83 -11.16
CA ILE A 493 -5.85 0.84 -12.04
C ILE A 493 -6.19 1.48 -13.38
N ASP A 494 -6.75 2.69 -13.38
CA ASP A 494 -7.00 3.45 -14.60
C ASP A 494 -5.72 3.72 -15.40
N CYS A 495 -4.60 3.96 -14.73
CA CYS A 495 -3.29 4.12 -15.39
C CYS A 495 -2.89 2.86 -16.14
N ILE A 496 -3.05 1.71 -15.51
CA ILE A 496 -2.72 0.41 -16.08
C ILE A 496 -3.64 0.10 -17.27
N GLU A 497 -4.94 0.29 -17.10
CA GLU A 497 -5.94 0.04 -18.14
C GLU A 497 -5.73 0.93 -19.38
N LYS A 498 -5.37 2.19 -19.17
CA LYS A 498 -5.07 3.16 -20.24
C LYS A 498 -3.66 2.98 -20.81
N LYS A 499 -2.86 2.06 -20.28
CA LYS A 499 -1.46 1.81 -20.66
C LYS A 499 -0.59 3.06 -20.64
N ILE A 500 -0.78 3.88 -19.63
CA ILE A 500 -0.04 5.12 -19.45
C ILE A 500 1.33 4.76 -18.89
N VAL A 501 2.38 5.04 -19.66
CA VAL A 501 3.77 4.78 -19.30
C VAL A 501 4.42 6.07 -18.83
N ALA A 502 5.21 6.04 -17.76
CA ALA A 502 6.00 7.19 -17.34
C ALA A 502 7.04 7.55 -18.41
N ASP A 503 7.15 8.82 -18.76
CA ASP A 503 7.92 9.35 -19.89
C ASP A 503 9.43 9.03 -19.90
N ASP A 504 10.00 8.57 -18.81
CA ASP A 504 11.45 8.46 -18.61
C ASP A 504 11.99 7.03 -18.49
N ILE A 505 11.21 6.03 -18.84
CA ILE A 505 11.65 4.64 -18.67
C ILE A 505 12.13 4.07 -20.00
N SER A 506 13.41 4.20 -20.26
CA SER A 506 14.09 3.30 -21.17
C SER A 506 14.18 1.94 -20.48
N TYR A 507 13.45 0.95 -21.00
CA TYR A 507 13.52 -0.42 -20.53
C TYR A 507 14.89 -1.00 -20.91
N ASP A 508 15.81 -1.09 -19.94
CA ASP A 508 17.03 -1.86 -20.12
C ASP A 508 16.75 -3.34 -19.82
N TYR A 509 16.53 -4.11 -20.86
CA TYR A 509 16.28 -5.55 -20.80
C TYR A 509 17.57 -6.39 -20.66
N SER A 510 18.73 -5.77 -20.37
CA SER A 510 20.03 -6.44 -20.34
C SER A 510 20.37 -7.11 -19.00
N TYR A 511 19.51 -7.06 -17.99
CA TYR A 511 19.80 -7.68 -16.69
C TYR A 511 19.87 -9.20 -16.82
N VAL A 512 21.08 -9.74 -16.69
CA VAL A 512 21.35 -11.19 -16.62
C VAL A 512 21.29 -11.59 -15.15
N LEU A 513 20.45 -12.58 -14.82
CA LEU A 513 20.41 -13.20 -13.49
C LEU A 513 21.83 -13.62 -13.05
N PRO A 514 22.24 -13.36 -11.80
CA PRO A 514 23.48 -13.94 -11.27
C PRO A 514 23.43 -15.46 -11.38
N THR A 515 24.35 -16.04 -12.13
CA THR A 515 24.37 -17.49 -12.40
C THR A 515 25.01 -18.32 -11.29
N ASN A 516 25.46 -17.72 -10.20
CA ASN A 516 26.17 -18.39 -9.12
C ASN A 516 25.38 -18.36 -7.81
N PHE A 517 24.47 -19.30 -7.66
CA PHE A 517 23.94 -19.68 -6.35
C PHE A 517 24.67 -20.93 -5.85
N GLU A 518 25.86 -20.76 -5.28
CA GLU A 518 26.44 -21.77 -4.41
C GLU A 518 25.86 -21.59 -2.99
N ASN A 519 25.36 -22.70 -2.48
CA ASN A 519 24.71 -22.87 -1.18
C ASN A 519 25.48 -22.22 -0.03
N GLU A 520 24.98 -21.13 0.53
CA GLU A 520 25.26 -20.78 1.91
C GLU A 520 24.02 -20.97 2.79
N SER A 521 23.84 -22.20 3.25
CA SER A 521 22.83 -22.62 4.24
C SER A 521 23.08 -22.05 5.66
N LYS A 522 23.96 -21.06 5.82
CA LYS A 522 24.39 -20.54 7.13
C LYS A 522 23.43 -19.57 7.80
N TYR A 523 22.49 -18.97 7.07
CA TYR A 523 21.61 -17.94 7.64
C TYR A 523 20.25 -18.46 8.12
N ILE A 524 19.83 -19.65 7.70
CA ILE A 524 18.52 -20.24 8.07
C ILE A 524 18.46 -20.60 9.57
N ASN A 525 19.59 -20.93 10.20
CA ASN A 525 19.61 -21.34 11.61
C ASN A 525 19.44 -20.21 12.64
N SER A 526 19.60 -18.94 12.26
CA SER A 526 19.44 -17.83 13.22
C SER A 526 17.98 -17.43 13.42
N PHE A 527 17.13 -17.53 12.39
CA PHE A 527 15.70 -17.20 12.52
C PHE A 527 14.92 -18.28 13.27
N SER A 528 15.22 -19.57 13.02
CA SER A 528 14.59 -20.71 13.69
C SER A 528 14.97 -20.82 15.18
N LEU A 529 16.16 -20.42 15.57
CA LEU A 529 16.61 -20.42 16.97
C LEU A 529 15.96 -19.32 17.83
N PHE A 530 15.61 -18.17 17.24
CA PHE A 530 14.98 -17.08 17.98
C PHE A 530 13.49 -17.33 18.24
N SER A 531 12.75 -17.91 17.28
CA SER A 531 11.36 -18.32 17.49
C SER A 531 11.23 -19.46 18.50
N SER A 532 12.19 -20.38 18.55
CA SER A 532 12.20 -21.45 19.54
C SER A 532 12.51 -20.95 20.95
N LEU A 533 13.31 -19.89 21.11
CA LEU A 533 13.63 -19.31 22.40
C LEU A 533 12.46 -18.48 22.98
N LEU A 534 11.71 -17.78 22.13
CA LEU A 534 10.52 -17.02 22.55
C LEU A 534 9.36 -17.94 22.93
N LEU A 535 9.19 -19.11 22.27
CA LEU A 535 8.20 -20.10 22.66
C LEU A 535 8.50 -20.75 24.02
N ILE A 536 9.77 -20.90 24.38
CA ILE A 536 10.18 -21.47 25.67
C ILE A 536 9.96 -20.43 26.81
N ILE A 537 10.12 -19.15 26.54
CA ILE A 537 9.89 -18.10 27.53
C ILE A 537 8.40 -17.89 27.78
N SER A 538 7.53 -18.03 26.77
CA SER A 538 6.06 -17.92 26.95
C SER A 538 5.41 -19.13 27.63
N LEU A 539 6.13 -20.23 27.81
CA LEU A 539 5.68 -21.41 28.55
C LEU A 539 6.18 -21.44 30.01
N LEU A 540 7.00 -20.47 30.42
CA LEU A 540 7.59 -20.37 31.76
C LEU A 540 7.13 -19.10 32.53
N VAL A 541 6.20 -18.33 31.99
CA VAL A 541 5.45 -17.27 32.66
C VAL A 541 3.97 -17.56 32.53
#